data_c79978322a24462d6e057232f46500fc
#
_entry.id   c79978322a24462d6e057232f46500fc
#
_cell.length_a   1.000
_cell.length_b   1.000
_cell.length_c   1.000
_cell.angle_alpha   90.00
_cell.angle_beta   90.00
_cell.angle_gamma   90.00
#
_symmetry.space_group_name_H-M   'P 1'
#
loop_
_entity.id
_entity.type
_entity.pdbx_description
1 polymer ?
#
loop_
_entity_poly.entity_id
_entity_poly.type
_entity_poly.pdbx_seq_one_letter_code
_entity_poly.pdbx_strand_id
1 'polypeptide(L)'
;MSNIFEDELQKMKDTLHTMDEQLDKLEKTPVYYGEDFKEQILESMRESNRQNLRIGVQEPYFGRLDFQEDGKEEVMPIYIGKVGVSDMDTMKPIIIDWRAPVASMFYSFTGGEELAFYQSPDGLVEGDVYLKRNISIRKRELERVVDTYVKGNEDVSHADDFLLYRLGENKDNKLKDIVSTIQSEQNDIIRAERNLPLLIQGVAGSGKTTIALHRLAFLIYEYREQLEAERMIVFAPN
;
A
#
# COMPACT_ATOMS: atom_id res chain seq x y z
N MET A 1 30.33 -2.19 0.92
CA MET A 1 29.04 -1.56 1.21
C MET A 1 28.12 -1.98 0.08
N SER A 2 27.07 -2.71 0.38
CA SER A 2 26.02 -3.02 -0.60
C SER A 2 25.43 -1.72 -1.12
N ASN A 3 25.21 -1.62 -2.41
CA ASN A 3 24.57 -0.44 -2.98
C ASN A 3 23.07 -0.62 -2.78
N ILE A 4 22.48 0.15 -1.87
CA ILE A 4 21.05 0.11 -1.51
C ILE A 4 20.17 0.07 -2.77
N PHE A 5 20.55 0.81 -3.80
CA PHE A 5 19.81 0.83 -5.07
C PHE A 5 19.91 -0.51 -5.82
N GLU A 6 21.06 -1.16 -5.84
CA GLU A 6 21.26 -2.45 -6.52
C GLU A 6 20.48 -3.58 -5.83
N ASP A 7 20.49 -3.61 -4.49
CA ASP A 7 19.72 -4.59 -3.71
C ASP A 7 18.22 -4.43 -3.95
N GLU A 8 17.72 -3.18 -3.96
CA GLU A 8 16.32 -2.89 -4.21
C GLU A 8 15.93 -3.18 -5.66
N LEU A 9 16.82 -2.91 -6.61
CA LEU A 9 16.64 -3.25 -8.02
C LEU A 9 16.51 -4.76 -8.23
N GLN A 10 17.32 -5.56 -7.53
CA GLN A 10 17.22 -7.02 -7.60
C GLN A 10 15.91 -7.50 -6.99
N LYS A 11 15.54 -6.98 -5.82
CA LYS A 11 14.25 -7.30 -5.18
C LYS A 11 13.06 -6.95 -6.08
N MET A 12 13.10 -5.80 -6.74
CA MET A 12 12.06 -5.40 -7.70
C MET A 12 11.96 -6.39 -8.85
N LYS A 13 13.08 -6.79 -9.44
CA LYS A 13 13.10 -7.76 -10.55
C LYS A 13 12.51 -9.11 -10.14
N ASP A 14 12.88 -9.63 -8.97
CA ASP A 14 12.38 -10.89 -8.45
C ASP A 14 10.87 -10.82 -8.19
N THR A 15 10.41 -9.70 -7.61
CA THR A 15 8.99 -9.44 -7.38
C THR A 15 8.20 -9.38 -8.69
N LEU A 16 8.70 -8.63 -9.68
CA LEU A 16 8.07 -8.52 -10.98
C LEU A 16 8.02 -9.86 -11.73
N HIS A 17 9.09 -10.65 -11.62
CA HIS A 17 9.13 -11.99 -12.20
C HIS A 17 8.02 -12.89 -11.62
N THR A 18 7.90 -12.93 -10.30
CA THR A 18 6.83 -13.68 -9.63
C THR A 18 5.45 -13.19 -10.03
N MET A 19 5.24 -11.87 -10.12
CA MET A 19 3.95 -11.30 -10.52
C MET A 19 3.61 -11.62 -11.99
N ASP A 20 4.59 -11.56 -12.89
CA ASP A 20 4.41 -11.90 -14.32
C ASP A 20 4.05 -13.39 -14.49
N GLU A 21 4.74 -14.30 -13.77
CA GLU A 21 4.42 -15.74 -13.80
C GLU A 21 3.00 -16.02 -13.29
N GLN A 22 2.60 -15.37 -12.20
CA GLN A 22 1.26 -15.50 -11.65
C GLN A 22 0.20 -14.96 -12.62
N LEU A 23 0.44 -13.82 -13.23
CA LEU A 23 -0.46 -13.22 -14.19
C LEU A 23 -0.61 -14.11 -15.43
N ASP A 24 0.49 -14.62 -15.98
CA ASP A 24 0.48 -15.54 -17.12
C ASP A 24 -0.30 -16.82 -16.82
N LYS A 25 -0.12 -17.40 -15.62
CA LYS A 25 -0.87 -18.57 -15.15
C LYS A 25 -2.37 -18.28 -15.07
N LEU A 26 -2.76 -17.11 -14.53
CA LEU A 26 -4.16 -16.71 -14.43
C LEU A 26 -4.78 -16.38 -15.79
N GLU A 27 -4.05 -15.78 -16.71
CA GLU A 27 -4.53 -15.46 -18.07
C GLU A 27 -4.71 -16.71 -18.93
N LYS A 28 -3.90 -17.73 -18.72
CA LYS A 28 -4.06 -19.05 -19.37
C LYS A 28 -5.20 -19.89 -18.79
N THR A 29 -5.67 -19.55 -17.60
CA THR A 29 -6.79 -20.28 -16.97
C THR A 29 -8.10 -19.84 -17.61
N PRO A 30 -8.89 -20.78 -18.21
CA PRO A 30 -10.16 -20.45 -18.82
C PRO A 30 -11.13 -19.79 -17.84
N VAL A 31 -11.83 -18.75 -18.30
CA VAL A 31 -12.86 -18.07 -17.49
C VAL A 31 -14.06 -19.01 -17.34
N TYR A 32 -14.54 -19.14 -16.12
CA TYR A 32 -15.71 -19.96 -15.83
C TYR A 32 -17.01 -19.16 -16.03
N TYR A 33 -17.92 -19.70 -16.85
CA TYR A 33 -19.22 -19.08 -17.13
C TYR A 33 -20.43 -20.01 -16.73
N GLY A 34 -20.16 -21.08 -15.99
CA GLY A 34 -21.19 -22.02 -15.56
C GLY A 34 -22.00 -21.51 -14.36
N GLU A 35 -22.99 -22.31 -13.96
CA GLU A 35 -23.97 -21.99 -12.90
C GLU A 35 -23.53 -22.46 -11.49
N ASP A 36 -22.40 -23.16 -11.35
CA ASP A 36 -21.92 -23.61 -10.06
C ASP A 36 -21.45 -22.40 -9.23
N PHE A 37 -22.12 -22.17 -8.11
CA PHE A 37 -21.88 -21.01 -7.23
C PHE A 37 -20.46 -20.98 -6.65
N LYS A 38 -19.87 -22.14 -6.34
CA LYS A 38 -18.49 -22.20 -5.81
C LYS A 38 -17.49 -21.81 -6.88
N GLU A 39 -17.67 -22.29 -8.10
CA GLU A 39 -16.82 -21.95 -9.24
C GLU A 39 -16.95 -20.46 -9.63
N GLN A 40 -18.16 -19.89 -9.51
CA GLN A 40 -18.36 -18.44 -9.72
C GLN A 40 -17.60 -17.60 -8.69
N ILE A 41 -17.59 -18.00 -7.41
CA ILE A 41 -16.79 -17.33 -6.38
C ILE A 41 -15.30 -17.43 -6.70
N LEU A 42 -14.80 -18.62 -7.05
CA LEU A 42 -13.41 -18.82 -7.41
C LEU A 42 -13.01 -17.98 -8.64
N GLU A 43 -13.89 -17.88 -9.64
CA GLU A 43 -13.63 -17.06 -10.83
C GLU A 43 -13.62 -15.56 -10.50
N SER A 44 -14.51 -15.09 -9.63
CA SER A 44 -14.48 -13.71 -9.13
C SER A 44 -13.17 -13.39 -8.42
N MET A 45 -12.65 -14.32 -7.61
CA MET A 45 -11.35 -14.19 -6.96
C MET A 45 -10.19 -14.17 -7.99
N ARG A 46 -10.23 -15.04 -8.99
CA ARG A 46 -9.24 -15.06 -10.08
C ARG A 46 -9.24 -13.75 -10.85
N GLU A 47 -10.41 -13.21 -11.18
CA GLU A 47 -10.52 -11.94 -11.89
C GLU A 47 -10.01 -10.77 -11.05
N SER A 48 -10.34 -10.72 -9.77
CA SER A 48 -9.78 -9.72 -8.84
C SER A 48 -8.25 -9.79 -8.80
N ASN A 49 -7.69 -11.00 -8.73
CA ASN A 49 -6.23 -11.21 -8.76
C ASN A 49 -5.61 -10.78 -10.09
N ARG A 50 -6.24 -11.09 -11.24
CA ARG A 50 -5.77 -10.61 -12.56
C ARG A 50 -5.70 -9.09 -12.60
N GLN A 51 -6.75 -8.41 -12.13
CA GLN A 51 -6.81 -6.95 -12.11
C GLN A 51 -5.74 -6.36 -11.18
N ASN A 52 -5.59 -6.91 -9.97
CA ASN A 52 -4.57 -6.47 -9.02
C ASN A 52 -3.15 -6.63 -9.59
N LEU A 53 -2.86 -7.77 -10.21
CA LEU A 53 -1.56 -8.01 -10.82
C LEU A 53 -1.30 -7.06 -12.00
N ARG A 54 -2.28 -6.85 -12.90
CA ARG A 54 -2.15 -5.90 -14.03
C ARG A 54 -1.87 -4.47 -13.56
N ILE A 55 -2.46 -4.04 -12.45
CA ILE A 55 -2.18 -2.74 -11.83
C ILE A 55 -0.79 -2.76 -11.19
N GLY A 56 -0.50 -3.78 -10.39
CA GLY A 56 0.72 -3.88 -9.60
C GLY A 56 2.00 -4.02 -10.42
N VAL A 57 1.99 -4.70 -11.58
CA VAL A 57 3.19 -4.92 -12.38
C VAL A 57 3.85 -3.64 -12.92
N GLN A 58 3.16 -2.51 -12.95
CA GLN A 58 3.72 -1.24 -13.40
C GLN A 58 4.48 -0.51 -12.29
N GLU A 59 3.99 -0.63 -11.05
CA GLU A 59 4.55 -0.06 -9.82
C GLU A 59 4.23 -1.04 -8.67
N PRO A 60 5.04 -2.10 -8.49
CA PRO A 60 4.69 -3.19 -7.57
C PRO A 60 4.58 -2.73 -6.13
N TYR A 61 5.47 -1.83 -5.69
CA TYR A 61 5.46 -1.26 -4.35
C TYR A 61 6.10 0.13 -4.36
N PHE A 62 5.83 0.92 -3.33
CA PHE A 62 6.34 2.28 -3.17
C PHE A 62 7.03 2.50 -1.82
N GLY A 63 6.95 1.53 -0.92
CA GLY A 63 7.53 1.63 0.41
C GLY A 63 7.96 0.29 0.97
N ARG A 64 8.95 0.34 1.88
CA ARG A 64 9.41 -0.78 2.70
C ARG A 64 9.52 -0.33 4.14
N LEU A 65 9.05 -1.18 5.05
CA LEU A 65 9.18 -1.04 6.48
C LEU A 65 9.79 -2.34 7.02
N ASP A 66 10.94 -2.27 7.71
CA ASP A 66 11.49 -3.41 8.42
C ASP A 66 11.03 -3.32 9.87
N PHE A 67 10.18 -4.25 10.27
CA PHE A 67 9.48 -4.23 11.56
C PHE A 67 9.75 -5.50 12.35
N GLN A 68 10.03 -5.35 13.64
CA GLN A 68 10.16 -6.44 14.60
C GLN A 68 9.04 -6.30 15.64
N GLU A 69 8.12 -7.23 15.64
CA GLU A 69 7.05 -7.32 16.62
C GLU A 69 7.60 -7.68 18.01
N ASP A 70 7.09 -7.05 19.04
CA ASP A 70 7.47 -7.32 20.42
C ASP A 70 7.37 -8.83 20.75
N GLY A 71 8.41 -9.34 21.38
CA GLY A 71 8.52 -10.76 21.72
C GLY A 71 8.93 -11.68 20.58
N LYS A 72 9.17 -11.15 19.36
CA LYS A 72 9.74 -11.91 18.23
C LYS A 72 11.18 -11.51 17.98
N GLU A 73 12.01 -12.48 17.57
CA GLU A 73 13.42 -12.22 17.24
C GLU A 73 13.64 -11.76 15.80
N GLU A 74 12.67 -12.04 14.92
CA GLU A 74 12.80 -11.81 13.49
C GLU A 74 12.36 -10.40 13.09
N VAL A 75 13.22 -9.70 12.35
CA VAL A 75 12.87 -8.44 11.67
C VAL A 75 12.28 -8.78 10.31
N MET A 76 11.02 -8.44 10.10
CA MET A 76 10.31 -8.73 8.86
C MET A 76 10.31 -7.52 7.92
N PRO A 77 10.81 -7.66 6.68
CA PRO A 77 10.66 -6.63 5.66
C PRO A 77 9.23 -6.66 5.09
N ILE A 78 8.51 -5.56 5.24
CA ILE A 78 7.15 -5.35 4.78
C ILE A 78 7.19 -4.42 3.57
N TYR A 79 6.90 -4.93 2.38
CA TYR A 79 6.78 -4.14 1.16
C TYR A 79 5.32 -3.72 0.96
N ILE A 80 5.11 -2.43 0.70
CA ILE A 80 3.78 -1.80 0.65
C ILE A 80 3.52 -1.29 -0.76
N GLY A 81 2.41 -1.73 -1.34
CA GLY A 81 1.98 -1.36 -2.69
C GLY A 81 0.55 -0.84 -2.74
N LYS A 82 0.15 -0.42 -3.93
CA LYS A 82 -1.23 0.04 -4.22
C LYS A 82 -2.24 -1.10 -4.14
N VAL A 83 -1.79 -2.31 -4.40
CA VAL A 83 -2.55 -3.56 -4.31
C VAL A 83 -1.72 -4.61 -3.59
N GLY A 84 -2.38 -5.48 -2.84
CA GLY A 84 -1.74 -6.62 -2.20
C GLY A 84 -1.48 -7.74 -3.22
N VAL A 85 -0.32 -8.39 -3.07
CA VAL A 85 0.04 -9.58 -3.85
C VAL A 85 0.56 -10.64 -2.91
N SER A 86 0.00 -11.84 -3.01
CA SER A 86 0.46 -13.01 -2.27
C SER A 86 1.04 -14.04 -3.23
N ASP A 87 2.00 -14.79 -2.77
CA ASP A 87 2.47 -15.98 -3.46
C ASP A 87 1.34 -17.01 -3.55
N MET A 88 1.04 -17.50 -4.74
CA MET A 88 -0.13 -18.36 -4.98
C MET A 88 0.03 -19.76 -4.39
N ASP A 89 1.24 -20.22 -4.21
CA ASP A 89 1.51 -21.59 -3.74
C ASP A 89 1.64 -21.61 -2.20
N THR A 90 2.27 -20.60 -1.61
CA THR A 90 2.51 -20.51 -0.16
C THR A 90 1.49 -19.64 0.58
N MET A 91 0.68 -18.86 -0.15
CA MET A 91 -0.25 -17.84 0.36
C MET A 91 0.42 -16.75 1.20
N LYS A 92 1.75 -16.69 1.23
CA LYS A 92 2.48 -15.64 1.95
C LYS A 92 2.38 -14.32 1.20
N PRO A 93 2.18 -13.19 1.89
CA PRO A 93 2.16 -11.89 1.25
C PRO A 93 3.56 -11.53 0.74
N ILE A 94 3.64 -11.14 -0.53
CA ILE A 94 4.83 -10.59 -1.18
C ILE A 94 4.79 -9.07 -1.08
N ILE A 95 3.60 -8.49 -1.32
CA ILE A 95 3.31 -7.07 -1.23
C ILE A 95 2.05 -6.90 -0.40
N ILE A 96 2.13 -6.04 0.59
CA ILE A 96 1.00 -5.65 1.44
C ILE A 96 0.25 -4.49 0.76
N ASP A 97 -1.07 -4.60 0.71
CA ASP A 97 -1.93 -3.50 0.30
C ASP A 97 -1.81 -2.33 1.28
N TRP A 98 -1.68 -1.11 0.78
CA TRP A 98 -1.57 0.09 1.61
C TRP A 98 -2.74 0.28 2.59
N ARG A 99 -3.90 -0.31 2.29
CA ARG A 99 -5.10 -0.26 3.14
C ARG A 99 -5.05 -1.24 4.31
N ALA A 100 -4.20 -2.26 4.24
CA ALA A 100 -4.07 -3.24 5.32
C ALA A 100 -3.65 -2.58 6.65
N PRO A 101 -4.10 -3.12 7.79
CA PRO A 101 -3.77 -2.55 9.12
C PRO A 101 -2.26 -2.34 9.33
N VAL A 102 -1.44 -3.33 9.01
CA VAL A 102 0.02 -3.26 9.19
C VAL A 102 0.67 -2.15 8.37
N ALA A 103 0.11 -1.80 7.20
CA ALA A 103 0.62 -0.72 6.37
C ALA A 103 0.39 0.68 6.99
N SER A 104 -0.49 0.81 8.00
CA SER A 104 -0.69 2.09 8.70
C SER A 104 0.61 2.60 9.32
N MET A 105 1.47 1.70 9.81
CA MET A 105 2.75 2.07 10.41
C MET A 105 3.66 2.82 9.45
N PHE A 106 3.62 2.50 8.15
CA PHE A 106 4.40 3.23 7.15
C PHE A 106 4.07 4.73 7.09
N TYR A 107 2.83 5.08 7.38
CA TYR A 107 2.34 6.47 7.36
C TYR A 107 2.45 7.14 8.72
N SER A 108 2.11 6.45 9.80
CA SER A 108 2.08 7.01 11.15
C SER A 108 3.46 7.10 11.80
N PHE A 109 4.37 6.16 11.49
CA PHE A 109 5.71 6.18 12.07
C PHE A 109 6.56 7.31 11.46
N THR A 110 6.98 8.24 12.33
CA THR A 110 7.77 9.42 11.95
C THR A 110 9.25 9.33 12.38
N GLY A 111 9.63 8.24 13.03
CA GLY A 111 10.97 8.05 13.59
C GLY A 111 10.98 8.26 15.11
N GLY A 112 12.16 8.14 15.72
CA GLY A 112 12.35 8.29 17.16
C GLY A 112 12.41 6.95 17.90
N GLU A 113 12.31 7.03 19.24
CA GLU A 113 12.36 5.87 20.14
C GLU A 113 10.97 5.29 20.43
N GLU A 114 9.90 5.85 19.87
CA GLU A 114 8.55 5.37 20.09
C GLU A 114 8.31 4.07 19.31
N LEU A 115 7.64 3.11 19.98
CA LEU A 115 7.22 1.88 19.33
C LEU A 115 6.18 2.18 18.24
N ALA A 116 6.35 1.54 17.09
CA ALA A 116 5.31 1.54 16.08
C ALA A 116 4.24 0.52 16.44
N PHE A 117 2.99 0.80 16.09
CA PHE A 117 1.89 -0.10 16.35
C PHE A 117 0.85 -0.09 15.25
N TYR A 118 0.08 -1.17 15.17
CA TYR A 118 -1.11 -1.24 14.33
C TYR A 118 -2.20 -2.11 14.99
N GLN A 119 -3.44 -1.83 14.66
CA GLN A 119 -4.58 -2.63 15.13
C GLN A 119 -4.77 -3.82 14.19
N SER A 120 -4.47 -5.02 14.65
CA SER A 120 -4.80 -6.27 13.95
C SER A 120 -6.20 -6.77 14.36
N PRO A 121 -6.80 -7.71 13.63
CA PRO A 121 -8.03 -8.37 14.06
C PRO A 121 -7.93 -9.06 15.44
N ASP A 122 -6.73 -9.51 15.80
CA ASP A 122 -6.44 -10.23 17.05
C ASP A 122 -6.03 -9.30 18.19
N GLY A 123 -5.90 -7.99 17.95
CA GLY A 123 -5.53 -6.99 18.95
C GLY A 123 -4.46 -6.01 18.50
N LEU A 124 -3.97 -5.21 19.43
CA LEU A 124 -2.88 -4.26 19.19
C LEU A 124 -1.57 -5.03 19.05
N VAL A 125 -0.84 -4.73 17.97
CA VAL A 125 0.52 -5.22 17.71
C VAL A 125 1.47 -4.06 17.79
N GLU A 126 2.49 -4.16 18.63
CA GLU A 126 3.52 -3.15 18.87
C GLU A 126 4.90 -3.72 18.53
N GLY A 127 5.86 -2.86 18.25
CA GLY A 127 7.23 -3.28 17.99
C GLY A 127 8.13 -2.17 17.45
N ASP A 128 9.33 -2.57 17.11
CA ASP A 128 10.41 -1.70 16.65
C ASP A 128 10.46 -1.61 15.13
N VAL A 129 10.65 -0.40 14.61
CA VAL A 129 10.99 -0.16 13.21
C VAL A 129 12.50 -0.03 13.06
N TYR A 130 13.08 -0.82 12.18
CA TYR A 130 14.52 -0.81 11.88
C TYR A 130 14.85 -0.01 10.64
N LEU A 131 13.93 0.01 9.66
CA LEU A 131 14.07 0.73 8.39
C LEU A 131 12.71 1.26 7.95
N LYS A 132 12.67 2.50 7.48
CA LYS A 132 11.60 3.03 6.65
C LYS A 132 12.21 3.58 5.37
N ARG A 133 11.78 3.02 4.24
CA ARG A 133 12.32 3.32 2.91
C ARG A 133 11.20 3.70 1.96
N ASN A 134 11.36 4.83 1.30
CA ASN A 134 10.50 5.26 0.20
C ASN A 134 11.13 4.86 -1.13
N ILE A 135 10.30 4.34 -2.04
CA ILE A 135 10.74 3.75 -3.30
C ILE A 135 9.89 4.33 -4.43
N SER A 136 10.53 4.81 -5.49
CA SER A 136 9.85 5.22 -6.71
C SER A 136 10.14 4.21 -7.80
N ILE A 137 9.09 3.54 -8.27
CA ILE A 137 9.09 2.63 -9.41
C ILE A 137 8.08 3.17 -10.41
N ARG A 138 8.45 3.28 -11.67
CA ARG A 138 7.56 3.72 -12.73
C ARG A 138 7.78 2.87 -13.98
N LYS A 139 6.68 2.37 -14.55
CA LYS A 139 6.73 1.54 -15.75
C LYS A 139 7.77 0.41 -15.65
N ARG A 140 7.84 -0.22 -14.46
CA ARG A 140 8.75 -1.33 -14.14
C ARG A 140 10.24 -0.91 -14.03
N GLU A 141 10.53 0.36 -13.93
CA GLU A 141 11.89 0.88 -13.72
C GLU A 141 12.02 1.49 -12.34
N LEU A 142 13.08 1.13 -11.62
CA LEU A 142 13.41 1.70 -10.31
C LEU A 142 14.07 3.07 -10.55
N GLU A 143 13.39 4.14 -10.13
CA GLU A 143 13.85 5.51 -10.33
C GLU A 143 14.60 6.07 -9.12
N ARG A 144 14.09 5.78 -7.92
CA ARG A 144 14.65 6.34 -6.70
C ARG A 144 14.41 5.44 -5.48
N VAL A 145 15.39 5.40 -4.59
CA VAL A 145 15.34 4.72 -3.29
C VAL A 145 15.86 5.68 -2.24
N VAL A 146 15.06 5.93 -1.19
CA VAL A 146 15.40 6.88 -0.11
C VAL A 146 15.05 6.26 1.24
N ASP A 147 16.06 6.06 2.08
CA ASP A 147 15.84 5.69 3.47
C ASP A 147 15.45 6.95 4.24
N THR A 148 14.23 6.94 4.81
CA THR A 148 13.73 8.06 5.63
C THR A 148 13.85 7.79 7.12
N TYR A 149 14.17 6.56 7.49
CA TYR A 149 14.54 6.17 8.83
C TYR A 149 15.41 4.90 8.79
N VAL A 150 16.46 4.90 9.60
CA VAL A 150 17.29 3.70 9.90
C VAL A 150 17.57 3.73 11.39
N LYS A 151 17.21 2.67 12.12
CA LYS A 151 17.41 2.58 13.58
C LYS A 151 18.88 2.77 13.93
N GLY A 152 19.17 3.70 14.84
CA GLY A 152 20.54 4.03 15.26
C GLY A 152 21.30 4.99 14.34
N ASN A 153 20.65 5.56 13.31
CA ASN A 153 21.25 6.57 12.45
C ASN A 153 20.40 7.84 12.45
N GLU A 154 20.86 8.88 13.14
CA GLU A 154 20.15 10.16 13.28
C GLU A 154 20.24 11.07 12.03
N ASP A 155 21.15 10.77 11.10
CA ASP A 155 21.41 11.61 9.92
C ASP A 155 20.44 11.37 8.74
N VAL A 156 19.44 10.52 8.90
CA VAL A 156 18.52 10.13 7.82
C VAL A 156 17.24 10.97 7.91
N SER A 157 17.20 12.10 7.25
CA SER A 157 16.01 12.96 7.14
C SER A 157 15.87 13.54 5.73
N HIS A 158 15.41 12.71 4.79
CA HIS A 158 15.11 13.12 3.41
C HIS A 158 13.63 12.88 3.03
N ALA A 159 12.74 12.79 4.03
CA ALA A 159 11.32 12.58 3.78
C ALA A 159 10.72 13.70 2.91
N ASP A 160 11.07 14.95 3.20
CA ASP A 160 10.61 16.12 2.45
C ASP A 160 11.13 16.14 1.02
N ASP A 161 12.39 15.74 0.80
CA ASP A 161 12.99 15.65 -0.54
C ASP A 161 12.30 14.59 -1.40
N PHE A 162 11.93 13.45 -0.83
CA PHE A 162 11.16 12.43 -1.53
C PHE A 162 9.74 12.91 -1.86
N LEU A 163 9.09 13.59 -0.92
CA LEU A 163 7.77 14.17 -1.12
C LEU A 163 7.79 15.22 -2.25
N LEU A 164 8.76 16.12 -2.24
CA LEU A 164 8.93 17.14 -3.27
C LEU A 164 9.22 16.51 -4.64
N TYR A 165 10.04 15.46 -4.70
CA TYR A 165 10.28 14.70 -5.90
C TYR A 165 8.97 14.13 -6.48
N ARG A 166 8.18 13.41 -5.67
CA ARG A 166 6.89 12.81 -6.10
C ARG A 166 5.85 13.85 -6.50
N LEU A 167 5.80 14.99 -5.83
CA LEU A 167 4.90 16.09 -6.19
C LEU A 167 5.32 16.80 -7.49
N GLY A 168 6.64 16.88 -7.76
CA GLY A 168 7.18 17.49 -8.98
C GLY A 168 6.90 16.68 -10.25
N GLU A 169 6.78 15.36 -10.14
CA GLU A 169 6.54 14.46 -11.29
C GLU A 169 5.13 14.60 -11.90
N ASN A 170 4.16 15.06 -11.15
CA ASN A 170 2.76 15.09 -11.56
C ASN A 170 2.39 16.41 -12.28
N LYS A 171 2.82 16.56 -13.54
CA LYS A 171 2.40 17.69 -14.39
C LYS A 171 1.05 17.51 -15.08
N ASP A 172 0.50 16.30 -15.12
CA ASP A 172 -0.77 15.99 -15.75
C ASP A 172 -1.94 16.13 -14.77
N ASN A 173 -3.05 16.77 -15.23
CA ASN A 173 -4.28 17.06 -14.48
C ASN A 173 -5.13 15.82 -14.09
N LYS A 174 -4.56 14.63 -14.02
CA LYS A 174 -5.24 13.44 -13.51
C LYS A 174 -5.26 13.46 -11.99
N LEU A 175 -6.30 12.89 -11.39
CA LEU A 175 -6.40 12.67 -9.94
C LEU A 175 -5.06 12.09 -9.45
N LYS A 176 -4.33 12.88 -8.67
CA LYS A 176 -3.00 12.50 -8.23
C LYS A 176 -3.12 11.28 -7.34
N ASP A 177 -2.43 10.23 -7.71
CA ASP A 177 -2.25 9.09 -6.82
C ASP A 177 -1.31 9.50 -5.68
N ILE A 178 -1.91 9.77 -4.53
CA ILE A 178 -1.18 10.23 -3.34
C ILE A 178 -0.78 9.10 -2.40
N VAL A 179 -1.10 7.84 -2.73
CA VAL A 179 -0.93 6.73 -1.79
C VAL A 179 0.50 6.62 -1.26
N SER A 180 1.50 6.88 -2.09
CA SER A 180 2.91 6.88 -1.66
C SER A 180 3.35 8.11 -0.89
N THR A 181 2.49 9.14 -0.76
CA THR A 181 2.79 10.44 -0.14
C THR A 181 1.78 10.87 0.91
N ILE A 182 0.92 9.93 1.35
CA ILE A 182 -0.01 10.15 2.46
C ILE A 182 0.79 10.53 3.70
N GLN A 183 0.44 11.67 4.31
CA GLN A 183 1.00 12.11 5.59
C GLN A 183 0.23 11.50 6.75
N SER A 184 0.81 11.55 7.96
CA SER A 184 0.23 10.94 9.17
C SER A 184 -1.20 11.42 9.41
N GLU A 185 -1.45 12.72 9.38
CA GLU A 185 -2.79 13.30 9.62
C GLU A 185 -3.81 12.86 8.54
N GLN A 186 -3.35 12.70 7.29
CA GLN A 186 -4.20 12.20 6.21
C GLN A 186 -4.52 10.71 6.41
N ASN A 187 -3.55 9.92 6.88
CA ASN A 187 -3.76 8.52 7.22
C ASN A 187 -4.80 8.36 8.32
N ASP A 188 -4.76 9.20 9.37
CA ASP A 188 -5.73 9.20 10.46
C ASP A 188 -7.14 9.52 9.95
N ILE A 189 -7.29 10.49 9.05
CA ILE A 189 -8.56 10.82 8.40
C ILE A 189 -9.07 9.63 7.58
N ILE A 190 -8.22 9.00 6.78
CA ILE A 190 -8.58 7.88 5.92
C ILE A 190 -9.05 6.69 6.76
N ARG A 191 -8.38 6.41 7.89
CA ARG A 191 -8.64 5.26 8.76
C ARG A 191 -9.59 5.55 9.93
N ALA A 192 -10.10 6.79 10.06
CA ALA A 192 -11.06 7.13 11.12
C ALA A 192 -12.28 6.18 11.12
N GLU A 193 -12.89 5.97 12.27
CA GLU A 193 -14.05 5.08 12.45
C GLU A 193 -15.19 5.40 11.48
N ARG A 194 -15.79 4.36 10.87
CA ARG A 194 -16.83 4.52 9.85
C ARG A 194 -18.14 5.09 10.37
N ASN A 195 -18.47 4.82 11.64
CA ASN A 195 -19.77 5.14 12.23
C ASN A 195 -19.86 6.57 12.77
N LEU A 196 -18.79 7.35 12.66
CA LEU A 196 -18.75 8.74 13.09
C LEU A 196 -18.83 9.68 11.89
N PRO A 197 -19.61 10.78 12.00
CA PRO A 197 -19.57 11.83 10.99
C PRO A 197 -18.19 12.48 10.99
N LEU A 198 -17.59 12.62 9.81
CA LEU A 198 -16.26 13.20 9.64
C LEU A 198 -16.36 14.50 8.84
N LEU A 199 -15.86 15.60 9.41
CA LEU A 199 -15.74 16.89 8.76
C LEU A 199 -14.28 17.18 8.41
N ILE A 200 -13.97 17.25 7.11
CA ILE A 200 -12.62 17.55 6.62
C ILE A 200 -12.56 19.01 6.22
N GLN A 201 -11.75 19.81 6.93
CA GLN A 201 -11.50 21.21 6.63
C GLN A 201 -10.14 21.42 5.97
N GLY A 202 -10.03 22.42 5.15
CA GLY A 202 -8.78 22.83 4.48
C GLY A 202 -9.02 23.85 3.37
N VAL A 203 -7.98 24.54 2.97
CA VAL A 203 -8.02 25.54 1.89
C VAL A 203 -8.41 24.92 0.54
N ALA A 204 -8.82 25.73 -0.41
CA ALA A 204 -9.06 25.27 -1.78
C ALA A 204 -7.79 24.65 -2.36
N GLY A 205 -7.91 23.48 -3.00
CA GLY A 205 -6.75 22.77 -3.57
C GLY A 205 -5.94 21.91 -2.58
N SER A 206 -6.31 21.84 -1.29
CA SER A 206 -5.59 21.04 -0.28
C SER A 206 -5.79 19.51 -0.40
N GLY A 207 -6.45 19.02 -1.44
CA GLY A 207 -6.64 17.58 -1.65
C GLY A 207 -7.79 16.92 -0.87
N LYS A 208 -8.72 17.70 -0.28
CA LYS A 208 -9.85 17.15 0.50
C LYS A 208 -10.63 16.07 -0.22
N THR A 209 -10.97 16.32 -1.51
CA THR A 209 -11.69 15.33 -2.33
C THR A 209 -10.87 14.07 -2.55
N THR A 210 -9.56 14.22 -2.76
CA THR A 210 -8.64 13.08 -2.93
C THR A 210 -8.60 12.23 -1.66
N ILE A 211 -8.46 12.84 -0.49
CA ILE A 211 -8.50 12.15 0.80
C ILE A 211 -9.85 11.45 1.02
N ALA A 212 -10.97 12.11 0.69
CA ALA A 212 -12.30 11.49 0.79
C ALA A 212 -12.43 10.25 -0.11
N LEU A 213 -11.90 10.28 -1.34
CA LEU A 213 -11.90 9.12 -2.24
C LEU A 213 -11.00 7.98 -1.72
N HIS A 214 -9.83 8.30 -1.16
CA HIS A 214 -8.97 7.28 -0.54
C HIS A 214 -9.61 6.67 0.70
N ARG A 215 -10.35 7.47 1.50
CA ARG A 215 -11.16 6.96 2.60
C ARG A 215 -12.24 6.00 2.11
N LEU A 216 -12.95 6.31 1.03
CA LEU A 216 -13.94 5.38 0.45
C LEU A 216 -13.26 4.08 0.01
N ALA A 217 -12.12 4.15 -0.67
CA ALA A 217 -11.35 2.98 -1.07
C ALA A 217 -10.89 2.14 0.14
N PHE A 218 -10.48 2.79 1.23
CA PHE A 218 -10.15 2.13 2.49
C PHE A 218 -11.37 1.45 3.13
N LEU A 219 -12.51 2.14 3.23
CA LEU A 219 -13.73 1.58 3.82
C LEU A 219 -14.26 0.36 3.05
N ILE A 220 -14.24 0.39 1.71
CA ILE A 220 -14.61 -0.75 0.86
C ILE A 220 -13.65 -1.94 1.10
N TYR A 221 -12.38 -1.68 1.27
CA TYR A 221 -11.38 -2.72 1.54
C TYR A 221 -11.58 -3.33 2.93
N GLU A 222 -11.68 -2.50 3.96
CA GLU A 222 -11.76 -2.90 5.37
C GLU A 222 -13.08 -3.62 5.67
N TYR A 223 -14.18 -3.13 5.12
CA TYR A 223 -15.53 -3.64 5.37
C TYR A 223 -16.13 -4.36 4.16
N ARG A 224 -15.31 -5.00 3.34
CA ARG A 224 -15.70 -5.67 2.09
C ARG A 224 -16.83 -6.69 2.22
N GLU A 225 -17.03 -7.27 3.40
CA GLU A 225 -18.13 -8.21 3.67
C GLU A 225 -19.46 -7.50 3.99
N GLN A 226 -19.41 -6.19 4.25
CA GLN A 226 -20.56 -5.38 4.73
C GLN A 226 -20.86 -4.20 3.82
N LEU A 227 -19.88 -3.72 3.05
CA LEU A 227 -19.99 -2.55 2.19
C LEU A 227 -19.78 -2.94 0.73
N GLU A 228 -20.74 -2.53 -0.10
CA GLU A 228 -20.69 -2.64 -1.56
C GLU A 228 -20.56 -1.24 -2.14
N ALA A 229 -19.72 -1.06 -3.16
CA ALA A 229 -19.49 0.23 -3.79
C ALA A 229 -20.79 0.83 -4.37
N GLU A 230 -21.70 -0.03 -4.85
CA GLU A 230 -23.01 0.34 -5.41
C GLU A 230 -23.95 0.97 -4.37
N ARG A 231 -23.67 0.78 -3.08
CA ARG A 231 -24.44 1.36 -1.97
C ARG A 231 -23.86 2.67 -1.46
N MET A 232 -22.77 3.15 -2.06
CA MET A 232 -22.14 4.41 -1.71
C MET A 232 -22.56 5.51 -2.65
N ILE A 233 -22.87 6.68 -2.11
CA ILE A 233 -23.26 7.87 -2.89
C ILE A 233 -22.26 8.98 -2.59
N VAL A 234 -21.69 9.56 -3.64
CA VAL A 234 -20.80 10.72 -3.56
C VAL A 234 -21.51 11.92 -4.18
N PHE A 235 -21.71 12.97 -3.39
CA PHE A 235 -22.22 14.24 -3.87
C PHE A 235 -21.04 15.19 -4.07
N ALA A 236 -20.83 15.66 -5.29
CA ALA A 236 -19.81 16.65 -5.61
C ALA A 236 -20.46 17.83 -6.33
N PRO A 237 -20.05 19.08 -6.07
CA PRO A 237 -20.44 20.20 -6.89
C PRO A 237 -19.84 20.05 -8.30
N ASN A 238 -20.58 20.45 -9.31
CA ASN A 238 -20.10 20.53 -10.70
C ASN A 238 -19.07 21.64 -10.85
#